data_3fe907f2f6e9c4fb463be68b9fce349f
#
_entry.id   3fe907f2f6e9c4fb463be68b9fce349f
#
_cell.length_a   1.000
_cell.length_b   1.000
_cell.length_c   1.000
_cell.angle_alpha   90.00
_cell.angle_beta   90.00
_cell.angle_gamma   90.00
#
_symmetry.space_group_name_H-M   'P 1'
#
loop_
_entity.id
_entity.type
_entity.pdbx_description
1 polymer ?
#
loop_
_entity_poly.entity_id
_entity_poly.type
_entity_poly.pdbx_seq_one_letter_code
_entity_poly.pdbx_strand_id
1 'polypeptide(L)'
;MGILNHTHGTPDDTREATAVRLCDRIAYINHDLDDSIRAGILRAEDVPERIRTKCGERNSERINSLVTDLIRNSADGVLKMSDEMAETFRFFHSYMFSDVYTNPVAKSEEDKVQGILEKLYETYVKKPELLPEELRLIAEREGRERAAVEYISGMTDGYAMDKFGEIFIPFAWTVK
;
A
#
# COMPACT_ATOMS: atom_id res chain seq x y z
N MET A 1 -6.14 9.36 16.64
CA MET A 1 -6.84 10.12 15.57
C MET A 1 -5.99 10.31 14.32
N GLY A 2 -4.71 10.73 14.39
CA GLY A 2 -3.88 10.95 13.20
C GLY A 2 -3.76 9.74 12.26
N ILE A 3 -3.56 8.53 12.79
CA ILE A 3 -3.50 7.31 11.98
C ILE A 3 -4.86 7.00 11.35
N LEU A 4 -5.97 7.21 12.06
CA LEU A 4 -7.31 6.95 11.54
C LEU A 4 -7.64 7.85 10.34
N ASN A 5 -7.16 9.09 10.35
CA ASN A 5 -7.47 10.11 9.33
C ASN A 5 -6.33 10.36 8.33
N HIS A 6 -5.30 9.49 8.29
CA HIS A 6 -4.11 9.72 7.46
C HIS A 6 -4.43 9.84 5.96
N THR A 7 -5.47 9.17 5.48
CA THR A 7 -5.82 9.16 4.05
C THR A 7 -6.45 10.48 3.60
N HIS A 8 -7.47 10.97 4.29
CA HIS A 8 -8.28 12.12 3.82
C HIS A 8 -8.06 13.39 4.64
N GLY A 9 -7.70 13.24 5.92
CA GLY A 9 -7.61 14.36 6.85
C GLY A 9 -8.96 14.99 7.18
N THR A 10 -8.96 15.84 8.19
CA THR A 10 -10.11 16.66 8.58
C THR A 10 -9.66 18.08 8.86
N PRO A 11 -10.56 19.09 8.82
CA PRO A 11 -10.21 20.46 9.16
C PRO A 11 -9.66 20.62 10.59
N ASP A 12 -10.03 19.70 11.49
CA ASP A 12 -9.65 19.71 12.91
C ASP A 12 -8.43 18.83 13.21
N ASP A 13 -7.72 18.39 12.18
CA ASP A 13 -6.52 17.56 12.36
C ASP A 13 -5.43 18.33 13.13
N THR A 14 -4.78 17.62 14.07
CA THR A 14 -3.59 18.16 14.73
C THR A 14 -2.43 18.27 13.72
N ARG A 15 -1.42 19.07 14.07
CA ARG A 15 -0.21 19.21 13.25
C ARG A 15 0.51 17.87 13.03
N GLU A 16 0.54 17.04 14.06
CA GLU A 16 1.10 15.68 14.01
C GLU A 16 0.32 14.80 13.03
N ALA A 17 -1.00 14.88 13.03
CA ALA A 17 -1.83 14.15 12.09
C ALA A 17 -1.57 14.59 10.65
N THR A 18 -1.44 15.90 10.42
CA THR A 18 -1.08 16.47 9.12
C THR A 18 0.33 16.03 8.69
N ALA A 19 1.31 16.03 9.62
CA ALA A 19 2.66 15.56 9.34
C ALA A 19 2.67 14.07 8.93
N VAL A 20 1.97 13.21 9.69
CA VAL A 20 1.83 11.78 9.36
C VAL A 20 1.25 11.61 7.97
N ARG A 21 0.16 12.30 7.64
CA ARG A 21 -0.49 12.22 6.32
C ARG A 21 0.44 12.66 5.18
N LEU A 22 1.18 13.75 5.35
CA LEU A 22 2.10 14.24 4.33
C LEU A 22 3.28 13.29 4.14
N CYS A 23 3.86 12.79 5.22
CA CYS A 23 4.96 11.82 5.17
C CYS A 23 4.52 10.49 4.56
N ASP A 24 3.33 9.99 4.91
CA ASP A 24 2.75 8.79 4.34
C ASP A 24 2.58 8.92 2.82
N ARG A 25 1.99 10.03 2.36
CA ARG A 25 1.82 10.30 0.93
C ARG A 25 3.16 10.43 0.18
N ILE A 26 4.18 11.02 0.79
CA ILE A 26 5.53 11.09 0.21
C ILE A 26 6.12 9.68 0.14
N ALA A 27 6.03 8.90 1.20
CA ALA A 27 6.59 7.57 1.27
C ALA A 27 5.96 6.65 0.22
N TYR A 28 4.63 6.54 0.24
CA TYR A 28 3.93 5.58 -0.61
C TYR A 28 4.11 5.88 -2.10
N ILE A 29 4.00 7.14 -2.56
CA ILE A 29 4.15 7.46 -3.98
C ILE A 29 5.55 7.13 -4.53
N ASN A 30 6.58 7.27 -3.68
CA ASN A 30 7.95 6.97 -4.05
C ASN A 30 8.22 5.47 -4.06
N HIS A 31 7.65 4.71 -3.12
CA HIS A 31 7.75 3.25 -3.11
C HIS A 31 6.99 2.65 -4.28
N ASP A 32 5.78 3.10 -4.56
CA ASP A 32 4.97 2.62 -5.67
C ASP A 32 5.64 2.88 -7.03
N LEU A 33 6.32 4.02 -7.20
CA LEU A 33 7.10 4.26 -8.41
C LEU A 33 8.25 3.25 -8.57
N ASP A 34 9.02 3.01 -7.50
CA ASP A 34 10.12 2.04 -7.57
C ASP A 34 9.61 0.60 -7.79
N ASP A 35 8.50 0.24 -7.16
CA ASP A 35 7.87 -1.06 -7.34
C ASP A 35 7.33 -1.23 -8.77
N SER A 36 6.76 -0.18 -9.35
CA SER A 36 6.30 -0.18 -10.75
C SER A 36 7.45 -0.38 -11.74
N ILE A 37 8.60 0.25 -11.49
CA ILE A 37 9.80 0.05 -12.29
C ILE A 37 10.34 -1.38 -12.10
N ARG A 38 10.41 -1.86 -10.87
CA ARG A 38 10.87 -3.22 -10.55
C ARG A 38 9.96 -4.30 -11.17
N ALA A 39 8.66 -4.06 -11.19
CA ALA A 39 7.67 -4.94 -11.81
C ALA A 39 7.66 -4.85 -13.35
N GLY A 40 8.39 -3.90 -13.95
CA GLY A 40 8.42 -3.70 -15.41
C GLY A 40 7.16 -3.05 -15.97
N ILE A 41 6.33 -2.44 -15.13
CA ILE A 41 5.15 -1.66 -15.54
C ILE A 41 5.60 -0.34 -16.18
N LEU A 42 6.64 0.26 -15.63
CA LEU A 42 7.30 1.47 -16.13
C LEU A 42 8.79 1.19 -16.33
N ARG A 43 9.42 1.96 -17.23
CA ARG A 43 10.88 2.08 -17.31
C ARG A 43 11.33 3.37 -16.62
N ALA A 44 12.53 3.38 -16.07
CA ALA A 44 13.06 4.56 -15.36
C ALA A 44 13.11 5.80 -16.25
N GLU A 45 13.36 5.62 -17.56
CA GLU A 45 13.37 6.69 -18.56
C GLU A 45 11.98 7.27 -18.87
N ASP A 46 10.90 6.51 -18.61
CA ASP A 46 9.52 6.95 -18.83
C ASP A 46 9.04 7.91 -17.72
N VAL A 47 9.76 7.98 -16.59
CA VAL A 47 9.44 8.93 -15.51
C VAL A 47 9.63 10.37 -16.02
N PRO A 48 8.61 11.23 -15.93
CA PRO A 48 8.67 12.59 -16.46
C PRO A 48 9.89 13.38 -15.95
N GLU A 49 10.53 14.12 -16.86
CA GLU A 49 11.72 14.95 -16.56
C GLU A 49 11.49 15.89 -15.38
N ARG A 50 10.29 16.46 -15.26
CA ARG A 50 9.93 17.34 -14.15
C ARG A 50 10.11 16.64 -12.80
N ILE A 51 9.71 15.37 -12.67
CA ILE A 51 9.87 14.59 -11.43
C ILE A 51 11.34 14.31 -11.18
N ARG A 52 12.07 13.84 -12.19
CA ARG A 52 13.49 13.51 -12.08
C ARG A 52 14.35 14.72 -11.69
N THR A 53 14.10 15.87 -12.31
CA THR A 53 14.89 17.09 -12.06
C THR A 53 14.55 17.80 -10.75
N LYS A 54 13.27 17.80 -10.33
CA LYS A 54 12.82 18.53 -9.13
C LYS A 54 12.87 17.67 -7.87
N CYS A 55 12.55 16.39 -7.98
CA CYS A 55 12.55 15.49 -6.83
C CYS A 55 13.82 14.64 -6.74
N GLY A 56 14.40 14.23 -7.88
CA GLY A 56 15.55 13.34 -7.97
C GLY A 56 15.23 12.06 -8.75
N GLU A 57 16.26 11.35 -9.16
CA GLU A 57 16.14 10.11 -9.94
C GLU A 57 15.93 8.89 -9.04
N ARG A 58 16.61 8.85 -7.89
CA ARG A 58 16.54 7.74 -6.94
C ARG A 58 15.47 7.97 -5.90
N ASN A 59 14.90 6.91 -5.37
CA ASN A 59 13.94 6.94 -4.27
C ASN A 59 14.43 7.82 -3.10
N SER A 60 15.65 7.57 -2.63
CA SER A 60 16.25 8.33 -1.53
C SER A 60 16.39 9.83 -1.82
N GLU A 61 16.71 10.19 -3.07
CA GLU A 61 16.81 11.58 -3.50
C GLU A 61 15.43 12.23 -3.52
N ARG A 62 14.42 11.55 -4.07
CA ARG A 62 13.04 12.04 -4.14
C ARG A 62 12.46 12.27 -2.75
N ILE A 63 12.58 11.28 -1.86
CA ILE A 63 12.11 11.42 -0.48
C ILE A 63 12.84 12.57 0.22
N ASN A 64 14.18 12.64 0.09
CA ASN A 64 14.95 13.69 0.72
C ASN A 64 14.58 15.08 0.23
N SER A 65 14.37 15.26 -1.08
CA SER A 65 13.98 16.55 -1.67
C SER A 65 12.60 17.00 -1.17
N LEU A 66 11.62 16.10 -1.20
CA LEU A 66 10.25 16.38 -0.77
C LEU A 66 10.17 16.67 0.74
N VAL A 67 10.83 15.87 1.57
CA VAL A 67 10.84 16.08 3.03
C VAL A 67 11.62 17.33 3.41
N THR A 68 12.76 17.58 2.77
CA THR A 68 13.55 18.79 3.04
C THR A 68 12.79 20.06 2.65
N ASP A 69 12.11 20.06 1.49
CA ASP A 69 11.28 21.19 1.09
C ASP A 69 10.12 21.40 2.07
N LEU A 70 9.43 20.34 2.48
CA LEU A 70 8.37 20.39 3.48
C LEU A 70 8.87 21.01 4.80
N ILE A 71 10.02 20.56 5.32
CA ILE A 71 10.59 21.10 6.55
C ILE A 71 10.94 22.57 6.41
N ARG A 72 11.59 22.97 5.32
CA ARG A 72 12.04 24.36 5.09
C ARG A 72 10.89 25.34 4.93
N ASN A 73 9.76 24.90 4.40
CA ASN A 73 8.61 25.76 4.14
C ASN A 73 7.52 25.69 5.22
N SER A 74 7.69 24.79 6.20
CA SER A 74 6.78 24.69 7.35
C SER A 74 7.23 25.66 8.44
N ALA A 75 6.40 26.66 8.71
CA ALA A 75 6.62 27.66 9.76
C ALA A 75 5.32 27.98 10.47
N ASP A 76 5.40 28.58 11.65
CA ASP A 76 4.27 29.10 12.43
C ASP A 76 3.14 28.08 12.61
N GLY A 77 3.51 26.79 12.63
CA GLY A 77 2.57 25.69 12.80
C GLY A 77 1.79 25.29 11.55
N VAL A 78 2.13 25.83 10.40
CA VAL A 78 1.57 25.42 9.11
C VAL A 78 2.55 24.48 8.42
N LEU A 79 2.11 23.25 8.17
CA LEU A 79 2.89 22.27 7.43
C LEU A 79 2.56 22.38 5.94
N LYS A 80 3.53 22.80 5.13
CA LYS A 80 3.36 22.98 3.68
C LYS A 80 4.68 22.80 2.93
N MET A 81 4.58 22.40 1.69
CA MET A 81 5.67 22.49 0.71
C MET A 81 5.73 23.90 0.11
N SER A 82 6.85 24.23 -0.54
CA SER A 82 6.89 25.37 -1.45
C SER A 82 5.84 25.22 -2.56
N ASP A 83 5.39 26.33 -3.16
CA ASP A 83 4.39 26.28 -4.23
C ASP A 83 4.87 25.44 -5.40
N GLU A 84 6.15 25.57 -5.77
CA GLU A 84 6.77 24.82 -6.85
C GLU A 84 6.80 23.30 -6.55
N MET A 85 7.20 22.93 -5.32
CA MET A 85 7.26 21.51 -4.93
C MET A 85 5.86 20.92 -4.78
N ALA A 86 4.92 21.68 -4.24
CA ALA A 86 3.52 21.27 -4.12
C ALA A 86 2.88 21.00 -5.49
N GLU A 87 3.17 21.85 -6.49
CA GLU A 87 2.72 21.63 -7.86
C GLU A 87 3.39 20.42 -8.51
N THR A 88 4.69 20.23 -8.27
CA THR A 88 5.43 19.06 -8.76
C THR A 88 4.92 17.79 -8.12
N PHE A 89 4.61 17.81 -6.83
CA PHE A 89 4.06 16.66 -6.10
C PHE A 89 2.64 16.30 -6.58
N ARG A 90 1.78 17.30 -6.87
CA ARG A 90 0.47 17.04 -7.49
C ARG A 90 0.61 16.43 -8.89
N PHE A 91 1.55 16.94 -9.69
CA PHE A 91 1.85 16.37 -11.01
C PHE A 91 2.34 14.92 -10.88
N PHE A 92 3.24 14.64 -9.94
CA PHE A 92 3.74 13.28 -9.67
C PHE A 92 2.57 12.34 -9.31
N HIS A 93 1.68 12.77 -8.42
CA HIS A 93 0.49 11.98 -8.06
C HIS A 93 -0.42 11.71 -9.27
N SER A 94 -0.64 12.71 -10.12
CA SER A 94 -1.45 12.53 -11.34
C SER A 94 -0.81 11.56 -12.32
N TYR A 95 0.52 11.64 -12.49
CA TYR A 95 1.29 10.71 -13.32
C TYR A 95 1.15 9.26 -12.80
N MET A 96 1.36 9.04 -11.51
CA MET A 96 1.20 7.71 -10.92
C MET A 96 -0.23 7.18 -11.09
N PHE A 97 -1.21 8.06 -10.97
CA PHE A 97 -2.60 7.65 -11.17
C PHE A 97 -2.86 7.19 -12.62
N SER A 98 -2.43 7.96 -13.62
CA SER A 98 -2.69 7.65 -15.03
C SER A 98 -1.86 6.49 -15.57
N ASP A 99 -0.59 6.39 -15.17
CA ASP A 99 0.37 5.48 -15.81
C ASP A 99 0.63 4.19 -15.01
N VAL A 100 0.33 4.21 -13.71
CA VAL A 100 0.52 3.05 -12.82
C VAL A 100 -0.80 2.50 -12.31
N TYR A 101 -1.55 3.28 -11.51
CA TYR A 101 -2.71 2.75 -10.80
C TYR A 101 -3.89 2.38 -11.71
N THR A 102 -3.99 2.96 -12.89
CA THR A 102 -4.99 2.59 -13.92
C THR A 102 -4.40 1.75 -15.06
N ASN A 103 -3.13 1.34 -14.94
CA ASN A 103 -2.49 0.55 -15.98
C ASN A 103 -3.12 -0.84 -16.09
N PRO A 104 -3.62 -1.25 -17.29
CA PRO A 104 -4.27 -2.54 -17.47
C PRO A 104 -3.36 -3.74 -17.13
N VAL A 105 -2.04 -3.60 -17.29
CA VAL A 105 -1.09 -4.67 -16.94
C VAL A 105 -1.02 -4.85 -15.43
N ALA A 106 -0.95 -3.75 -14.67
CA ALA A 106 -0.98 -3.79 -13.20
C ALA A 106 -2.29 -4.39 -12.67
N LYS A 107 -3.42 -4.11 -13.37
CA LYS A 107 -4.75 -4.58 -12.98
C LYS A 107 -5.13 -5.98 -13.47
N SER A 108 -4.33 -6.58 -14.35
CA SER A 108 -4.65 -7.88 -14.95
C SER A 108 -4.78 -9.03 -13.95
N GLU A 109 -4.20 -8.90 -12.78
CA GLU A 109 -4.20 -9.92 -11.73
C GLU A 109 -5.22 -9.64 -10.61
N GLU A 110 -5.86 -8.44 -10.58
CA GLU A 110 -6.80 -8.07 -9.50
C GLU A 110 -7.97 -9.04 -9.35
N ASP A 111 -8.56 -9.47 -10.47
CA ASP A 111 -9.69 -10.42 -10.46
C ASP A 111 -9.29 -11.77 -9.82
N LYS A 112 -8.02 -12.18 -10.01
CA LYS A 112 -7.51 -13.42 -9.39
C LYS A 112 -7.35 -13.25 -7.89
N VAL A 113 -6.88 -12.08 -7.44
CA VAL A 113 -6.71 -11.77 -6.02
C VAL A 113 -8.05 -11.85 -5.29
N GLN A 114 -9.11 -11.27 -5.87
CA GLN A 114 -10.44 -11.35 -5.30
C GLN A 114 -10.86 -12.81 -5.10
N GLY A 115 -10.69 -13.66 -6.11
CA GLY A 115 -11.04 -15.08 -6.03
C GLY A 115 -10.24 -15.87 -4.98
N ILE A 116 -8.97 -15.50 -4.76
CA ILE A 116 -8.13 -16.06 -3.70
C ILE A 116 -8.66 -15.67 -2.31
N LEU A 117 -8.91 -14.38 -2.10
CA LEU A 117 -9.40 -13.86 -0.81
C LEU A 117 -10.77 -14.45 -0.45
N GLU A 118 -11.70 -14.51 -1.40
CA GLU A 118 -13.03 -15.11 -1.20
C GLU A 118 -12.94 -16.58 -0.75
N LYS A 119 -12.12 -17.38 -1.44
CA LYS A 119 -11.93 -18.79 -1.10
C LYS A 119 -11.25 -18.99 0.25
N LEU A 120 -10.24 -18.20 0.58
CA LEU A 120 -9.60 -18.24 1.89
C LEU A 120 -10.61 -17.87 2.99
N TYR A 121 -11.36 -16.78 2.80
CA TYR A 121 -12.39 -16.35 3.73
C TYR A 121 -13.44 -17.44 3.98
N GLU A 122 -14.05 -17.97 2.93
CA GLU A 122 -15.03 -19.05 3.05
C GLU A 122 -14.46 -20.27 3.78
N THR A 123 -13.20 -20.60 3.51
CA THR A 123 -12.54 -21.75 4.14
C THR A 123 -12.35 -21.53 5.61
N TYR A 124 -11.82 -20.39 6.04
CA TYR A 124 -11.61 -20.12 7.47
C TYR A 124 -12.91 -19.94 8.24
N VAL A 125 -13.96 -19.41 7.63
CA VAL A 125 -15.30 -19.37 8.25
C VAL A 125 -15.87 -20.78 8.42
N LYS A 126 -15.76 -21.64 7.40
CA LYS A 126 -16.26 -23.04 7.45
C LYS A 126 -15.41 -23.94 8.33
N LYS A 127 -14.10 -23.70 8.41
CA LYS A 127 -13.11 -24.54 9.09
C LYS A 127 -12.24 -23.68 10.04
N PRO A 128 -12.80 -23.17 11.14
CA PRO A 128 -12.07 -22.31 12.08
C PRO A 128 -10.89 -23.00 12.74
N GLU A 129 -10.83 -24.34 12.72
CA GLU A 129 -9.69 -25.14 13.19
C GLU A 129 -8.40 -24.89 12.38
N LEU A 130 -8.50 -24.32 11.17
CA LEU A 130 -7.35 -23.93 10.37
C LEU A 130 -6.75 -22.58 10.78
N LEU A 131 -7.47 -21.81 11.59
CA LEU A 131 -6.97 -20.54 12.14
C LEU A 131 -5.92 -20.78 13.23
N PRO A 132 -4.95 -19.87 13.39
CA PRO A 132 -4.08 -19.82 14.55
C PRO A 132 -4.88 -19.81 15.86
N GLU A 133 -4.28 -20.33 16.95
CA GLU A 133 -4.97 -20.49 18.25
C GLU A 133 -5.56 -19.18 18.77
N GLU A 134 -4.81 -18.07 18.65
CA GLU A 134 -5.25 -16.75 19.07
C GLU A 134 -6.52 -16.30 18.35
N LEU A 135 -6.61 -16.59 17.05
CA LEU A 135 -7.78 -16.22 16.23
C LEU A 135 -8.96 -17.18 16.40
N ARG A 136 -8.71 -18.43 16.82
CA ARG A 136 -9.79 -19.33 17.23
C ARG A 136 -10.53 -18.83 18.47
N LEU A 137 -9.79 -18.23 19.41
CA LEU A 137 -10.40 -17.58 20.58
C LEU A 137 -11.25 -16.36 20.18
N ILE A 138 -10.82 -15.62 19.16
CA ILE A 138 -11.64 -14.53 18.60
C ILE A 138 -12.89 -15.10 17.92
N ALA A 139 -12.76 -16.19 17.17
CA ALA A 139 -13.90 -16.84 16.52
C ALA A 139 -14.98 -17.29 17.51
N GLU A 140 -14.59 -17.76 18.69
CA GLU A 140 -15.52 -18.14 19.78
C GLU A 140 -16.21 -16.93 20.43
N ARG A 141 -15.52 -15.79 20.53
CA ARG A 141 -16.00 -14.60 21.24
C ARG A 141 -16.75 -13.62 20.33
N GLU A 142 -16.28 -13.43 19.11
CA GLU A 142 -16.70 -12.36 18.21
C GLU A 142 -17.25 -12.88 16.87
N GLY A 143 -17.21 -14.20 16.66
CA GLY A 143 -17.70 -14.84 15.45
C GLY A 143 -16.57 -15.23 14.47
N ARG A 144 -16.89 -16.26 13.67
CA ARG A 144 -15.94 -16.87 12.72
C ARG A 144 -15.58 -15.92 11.58
N GLU A 145 -16.54 -15.14 11.13
CA GLU A 145 -16.37 -14.14 10.06
C GLU A 145 -15.35 -13.08 10.49
N ARG A 146 -15.46 -12.59 11.72
CA ARG A 146 -14.52 -11.61 12.27
C ARG A 146 -13.10 -12.16 12.33
N ALA A 147 -12.93 -13.37 12.87
CA ALA A 147 -11.63 -14.02 12.97
C ALA A 147 -11.00 -14.30 11.60
N ALA A 148 -11.81 -14.72 10.61
CA ALA A 148 -11.33 -14.95 9.25
C ALA A 148 -10.85 -13.66 8.60
N VAL A 149 -11.60 -12.55 8.72
CA VAL A 149 -11.19 -11.24 8.20
C VAL A 149 -9.91 -10.77 8.86
N GLU A 150 -9.81 -10.89 10.20
CA GLU A 150 -8.63 -10.46 10.95
C GLU A 150 -7.38 -11.26 10.56
N TYR A 151 -7.53 -12.55 10.31
CA TYR A 151 -6.42 -13.39 9.84
C TYR A 151 -5.96 -12.99 8.44
N ILE A 152 -6.89 -12.86 7.49
CA ILE A 152 -6.56 -12.54 6.10
C ILE A 152 -5.98 -11.14 5.99
N SER A 153 -6.54 -10.15 6.69
CA SER A 153 -6.04 -8.77 6.65
C SER A 153 -4.64 -8.60 7.24
N GLY A 154 -4.20 -9.53 8.08
CA GLY A 154 -2.83 -9.56 8.61
C GLY A 154 -1.82 -10.31 7.73
N MET A 155 -2.24 -10.90 6.62
CA MET A 155 -1.33 -11.62 5.72
C MET A 155 -0.57 -10.66 4.82
N THR A 156 0.68 -11.01 4.51
CA THR A 156 1.36 -10.46 3.34
C THR A 156 0.86 -11.18 2.08
N ASP A 157 1.02 -10.57 0.90
CA ASP A 157 0.59 -11.15 -0.38
C ASP A 157 1.20 -12.54 -0.58
N GLY A 158 2.51 -12.68 -0.34
CA GLY A 158 3.20 -13.98 -0.46
C GLY A 158 2.61 -15.02 0.48
N TYR A 159 2.34 -14.66 1.73
CA TYR A 159 1.75 -15.58 2.70
C TYR A 159 0.33 -16.01 2.33
N ALA A 160 -0.48 -15.10 1.81
CA ALA A 160 -1.83 -15.42 1.32
C ALA A 160 -1.78 -16.39 0.14
N MET A 161 -0.84 -16.19 -0.81
CA MET A 161 -0.61 -17.10 -1.94
C MET A 161 -0.16 -18.48 -1.47
N ASP A 162 0.76 -18.55 -0.51
CA ASP A 162 1.23 -19.82 0.05
C ASP A 162 0.08 -20.57 0.73
N LYS A 163 -0.73 -19.88 1.55
CA LYS A 163 -1.89 -20.48 2.21
C LYS A 163 -2.95 -20.94 1.22
N PHE A 164 -3.18 -20.19 0.17
CA PHE A 164 -4.06 -20.61 -0.92
C PHE A 164 -3.53 -21.89 -1.59
N GLY A 165 -2.23 -21.94 -1.89
CA GLY A 165 -1.58 -23.11 -2.46
C GLY A 165 -1.70 -24.35 -1.55
N GLU A 166 -1.42 -24.20 -0.25
CA GLU A 166 -1.54 -25.28 0.74
C GLU A 166 -2.95 -25.88 0.82
N ILE A 167 -3.99 -25.04 0.69
CA ILE A 167 -5.39 -25.44 0.88
C ILE A 167 -6.02 -25.99 -0.41
N PHE A 168 -5.72 -25.36 -1.56
CA PHE A 168 -6.47 -25.58 -2.79
C PHE A 168 -5.68 -26.27 -3.91
N ILE A 169 -4.34 -26.31 -3.82
CA ILE A 169 -3.51 -26.95 -4.85
C ILE A 169 -2.98 -28.27 -4.34
N PRO A 170 -3.33 -29.41 -4.97
CA PRO A 170 -2.80 -30.72 -4.57
C PRO A 170 -1.28 -30.77 -4.74
N PHE A 171 -0.57 -31.29 -3.77
CA PHE A 171 0.84 -31.60 -3.92
C PHE A 171 1.03 -32.79 -4.86
N ALA A 172 2.05 -32.71 -5.71
CA ALA A 172 2.44 -33.84 -6.53
C ALA A 172 2.92 -35.00 -5.62
N TRP A 173 2.58 -36.22 -6.01
CA TRP A 173 3.07 -37.45 -5.34
C TRP A 173 4.59 -37.52 -5.50
N THR A 174 5.32 -37.25 -4.44
CA THR A 174 6.75 -37.57 -4.34
C THR A 174 6.90 -38.89 -3.60
N VAL A 175 7.17 -39.94 -4.33
CA VAL A 175 7.70 -41.18 -3.74
C VAL A 175 9.13 -40.86 -3.29
N LYS A 176 9.41 -40.82 -1.98
CA LYS A 176 10.77 -40.83 -1.46
C LYS A 176 11.35 -42.23 -1.48
#